data_7ad70abb4930e160f96ff0a6864713a1
#
_entry.id   7ad70abb4930e160f96ff0a6864713a1
#
_cell.length_a   1.000
_cell.length_b   1.000
_cell.length_c   1.000
_cell.angle_alpha   90.00
_cell.angle_beta   90.00
_cell.angle_gamma   90.00
#
_symmetry.space_group_name_H-M   'P 1'
#
loop_
_entity.id
_entity.type
_entity.pdbx_description
1 polymer ?
#
loop_
_entity_poly.entity_id
_entity_poly.type
_entity_poly.pdbx_seq_one_letter_code
_entity_poly.pdbx_strand_id
1 'polypeptide(L)'
;MNIGELISVKTLTEQGEKHTTYSAEIRLFSCIQQGDVTSLLQQIKGIDSLVVMGEMSDDELMQYKYMAVSTITLATRYAIQGGLNETKAYAFSDRVIKAVDKLTNKNDIILFVGEEILKLTKEVQKSKCRPEFSPHTRSCVIFVNENLTRKITVTDVANKCGI
;
A
#
# COMPACT_ATOMS: atom_id res chain seq x y z
N MET A 1 11.22 16.75 -6.67
CA MET A 1 11.08 16.89 -5.21
C MET A 1 11.53 15.55 -4.62
N ASN A 2 12.60 15.56 -3.87
CA ASN A 2 13.25 14.36 -3.34
C ASN A 2 12.55 13.95 -2.02
N ILE A 3 12.21 12.67 -1.85
CA ILE A 3 11.55 12.16 -0.63
C ILE A 3 12.38 12.42 0.63
N GLY A 4 13.72 12.40 0.50
CA GLY A 4 14.62 12.72 1.61
C GLY A 4 14.42 14.13 2.20
N GLU A 5 13.94 15.09 1.39
CA GLU A 5 13.60 16.44 1.87
C GLU A 5 12.22 16.51 2.56
N LEU A 6 11.38 15.48 2.35
CA LEU A 6 10.03 15.40 2.89
C LEU A 6 9.96 14.68 4.23
N ILE A 7 10.90 13.77 4.50
CA ILE A 7 10.98 13.03 5.75
C ILE A 7 12.02 13.72 6.62
N SER A 8 11.63 14.82 7.25
CA SER A 8 12.40 15.39 8.36
C SER A 8 12.26 14.44 9.54
N VAL A 9 13.34 13.73 9.86
CA VAL A 9 13.41 12.87 11.04
C VAL A 9 13.43 13.79 12.28
N LYS A 10 12.28 14.20 12.73
CA LYS A 10 12.14 14.77 14.07
C LYS A 10 12.14 13.62 15.06
N THR A 11 13.16 13.60 15.90
CA THR A 11 13.26 12.72 17.05
C THR A 11 11.98 12.83 17.87
N LEU A 12 11.29 11.71 18.08
CA LEU A 12 10.12 11.63 18.95
C LEU A 12 10.51 12.08 20.36
N THR A 13 10.09 13.28 20.74
CA THR A 13 10.12 13.71 22.13
C THR A 13 8.95 13.05 22.85
N GLU A 14 9.30 12.41 23.94
CA GLU A 14 8.47 11.80 24.96
C GLU A 14 7.14 12.53 25.17
N GLN A 15 6.00 11.88 24.88
CA GLN A 15 4.79 11.80 25.70
C GLN A 15 3.59 11.31 24.89
N GLY A 16 3.09 10.12 25.26
CA GLY A 16 1.68 9.75 25.17
C GLY A 16 1.14 9.37 23.79
N GLU A 17 1.11 8.18 23.50
CA GLU A 17 0.50 7.30 22.51
C GLU A 17 1.52 6.61 21.62
N LYS A 18 1.89 5.41 22.05
CA LYS A 18 2.84 4.54 21.35
C LYS A 18 2.28 3.92 20.06
N HIS A 19 1.08 4.35 19.63
CA HIS A 19 0.42 3.77 18.45
C HIS A 19 -0.22 4.88 17.60
N THR A 20 -0.06 4.76 16.27
CA THR A 20 -0.89 5.50 15.31
C THR A 20 -2.35 5.09 15.51
N THR A 21 -3.28 6.04 15.49
CA THR A 21 -4.70 5.71 15.59
C THR A 21 -5.14 4.90 14.36
N TYR A 22 -6.03 3.93 14.56
CA TYR A 22 -6.58 3.11 13.48
C TYR A 22 -7.13 3.96 12.32
N SER A 23 -7.78 5.09 12.63
CA SER A 23 -8.29 6.00 11.61
C SER A 23 -7.19 6.68 10.79
N ALA A 24 -6.03 6.99 11.37
CA ALA A 24 -4.89 7.54 10.65
C ALA A 24 -4.25 6.49 9.74
N GLU A 25 -4.14 5.26 10.22
CA GLU A 25 -3.68 4.11 9.44
C GLU A 25 -4.58 3.88 8.21
N ILE A 26 -5.90 3.81 8.41
CA ILE A 26 -6.86 3.65 7.31
C ILE A 26 -6.74 4.80 6.30
N ARG A 27 -6.60 6.05 6.74
CA ARG A 27 -6.43 7.18 5.81
C ARG A 27 -5.19 7.02 4.95
N LEU A 28 -4.06 6.64 5.55
CA LEU A 28 -2.81 6.43 4.82
C LEU A 28 -2.96 5.34 3.75
N PHE A 29 -3.43 4.16 4.14
CA PHE A 29 -3.57 3.03 3.21
C PHE A 29 -4.68 3.25 2.18
N SER A 30 -5.73 4.01 2.50
CA SER A 30 -6.75 4.40 1.51
C SER A 30 -6.17 5.25 0.38
N CYS A 31 -5.16 6.09 0.64
CA CYS A 31 -4.46 6.83 -0.42
C CYS A 31 -3.79 5.86 -1.42
N ILE A 32 -3.21 4.76 -0.92
CA ILE A 32 -2.60 3.72 -1.76
C ILE A 32 -3.69 3.03 -2.59
N GLN A 33 -4.78 2.59 -1.95
CA GLN A 33 -5.90 1.96 -2.62
C GLN A 33 -6.50 2.85 -3.72
N GLN A 34 -6.58 4.14 -3.46
CA GLN A 34 -7.12 5.10 -4.43
C GLN A 34 -6.11 5.50 -5.51
N GLY A 35 -4.84 5.21 -5.34
CA GLY A 35 -3.77 5.68 -6.21
C GLY A 35 -3.56 7.20 -6.09
N ASP A 36 -3.96 7.78 -4.95
CA ASP A 36 -3.85 9.22 -4.69
C ASP A 36 -2.48 9.58 -4.13
N VAL A 37 -1.55 9.84 -5.05
CA VAL A 37 -0.17 10.22 -4.74
C VAL A 37 -0.11 11.55 -3.98
N THR A 38 -0.99 12.48 -4.28
CA THR A 38 -0.98 13.81 -3.68
C THR A 38 -1.36 13.74 -2.20
N SER A 39 -2.47 13.07 -1.89
CA SER A 39 -2.91 12.88 -0.51
C SER A 39 -1.93 12.00 0.28
N LEU A 40 -1.33 10.98 -0.35
CA LEU A 40 -0.28 10.17 0.28
C LEU A 40 0.91 11.03 0.71
N LEU A 41 1.41 11.91 -0.16
CA LEU A 41 2.52 12.82 0.16
C LEU A 41 2.16 13.79 1.29
N GLN A 42 0.91 14.26 1.36
CA GLN A 42 0.44 15.10 2.46
C GLN A 42 0.38 14.33 3.79
N GLN A 43 -0.10 13.08 3.76
CA GLN A 43 -0.12 12.21 4.93
C GLN A 43 1.31 11.95 5.45
N ILE A 44 2.24 11.59 4.56
CA ILE A 44 3.64 11.34 4.94
C ILE A 44 4.30 12.59 5.54
N LYS A 45 4.01 13.78 5.03
CA LYS A 45 4.53 15.04 5.59
C LYS A 45 4.00 15.37 7.00
N GLY A 46 2.78 14.96 7.29
CA GLY A 46 2.11 15.18 8.58
C GLY A 46 2.43 14.14 9.65
N ILE A 47 3.13 13.06 9.28
CA ILE A 47 3.49 11.97 10.20
C ILE A 47 4.98 12.09 10.51
N ASP A 48 5.32 12.38 11.75
CA ASP A 48 6.72 12.42 12.21
C ASP A 48 7.43 11.05 12.16
N SER A 49 6.68 9.99 11.87
CA SER A 49 7.19 8.63 11.57
C SER A 49 6.23 7.89 10.66
N LEU A 50 6.77 7.07 9.74
CA LEU A 50 6.00 6.06 9.01
C LEU A 50 5.28 5.16 10.04
N VAL A 51 3.96 5.23 10.07
CA VAL A 51 3.04 4.43 10.90
C VAL A 51 3.68 3.84 12.16
N VAL A 52 3.49 4.49 13.31
CA VAL A 52 3.96 3.94 14.58
C VAL A 52 3.09 2.73 14.92
N MET A 53 3.50 1.59 14.46
CA MET A 53 2.99 0.30 14.92
C MET A 53 3.70 -0.02 16.22
N GLY A 54 3.05 -0.15 17.31
CA GLY A 54 3.54 -0.54 18.62
C GLY A 54 5.00 -1.06 18.77
N GLU A 55 5.39 -1.36 19.95
CA GLU A 55 6.71 -1.90 20.23
C GLU A 55 6.73 -3.40 19.85
N MET A 56 7.51 -3.76 18.83
CA MET A 56 7.63 -5.13 18.30
C MET A 56 9.00 -5.75 18.57
N SER A 57 9.97 -4.95 19.03
CA SER A 57 11.33 -5.39 19.36
C SER A 57 12.03 -4.40 20.28
N ASP A 58 12.85 -4.92 21.19
CA ASP A 58 13.78 -4.12 22.01
C ASP A 58 15.00 -3.62 21.19
N ASP A 59 15.30 -4.28 20.06
CA ASP A 59 16.33 -3.83 19.12
C ASP A 59 15.75 -2.80 18.14
N GLU A 60 16.34 -1.61 18.14
CA GLU A 60 15.85 -0.50 17.31
C GLU A 60 15.85 -0.84 15.82
N LEU A 61 16.88 -1.48 15.29
CA LEU A 61 16.95 -1.85 13.88
C LEU A 61 15.88 -2.87 13.53
N MET A 62 15.71 -3.89 14.36
CA MET A 62 14.68 -4.92 14.18
C MET A 62 13.28 -4.33 14.30
N GLN A 63 13.05 -3.40 15.21
CA GLN A 63 11.79 -2.64 15.31
C GLN A 63 11.42 -2.01 13.95
N TYR A 64 12.34 -1.27 13.32
CA TYR A 64 12.08 -0.66 12.02
C TYR A 64 11.94 -1.67 10.89
N LYS A 65 12.64 -2.79 10.92
CA LYS A 65 12.46 -3.88 9.96
C LYS A 65 11.07 -4.51 10.07
N TYR A 66 10.59 -4.79 11.28
CA TYR A 66 9.25 -5.35 11.49
C TYR A 66 8.15 -4.37 11.08
N MET A 67 8.30 -3.09 11.41
CA MET A 67 7.41 -2.03 10.95
C MET A 67 7.37 -1.96 9.41
N ALA A 68 8.52 -2.03 8.75
CA ALA A 68 8.62 -2.03 7.30
C ALA A 68 7.88 -3.21 6.67
N VAL A 69 8.10 -4.43 7.18
CA VAL A 69 7.43 -5.65 6.69
C VAL A 69 5.92 -5.54 6.84
N SER A 70 5.43 -5.10 8.01
CA SER A 70 4.01 -4.92 8.28
C SER A 70 3.39 -3.87 7.35
N THR A 71 4.06 -2.73 7.20
CA THR A 71 3.62 -1.64 6.33
C THR A 71 3.56 -2.07 4.86
N ILE A 72 4.59 -2.74 4.36
CA ILE A 72 4.63 -3.25 2.97
C ILE A 72 3.53 -4.28 2.74
N THR A 73 3.30 -5.17 3.70
CA THR A 73 2.25 -6.18 3.63
C THR A 73 0.87 -5.55 3.51
N LEU A 74 0.55 -4.58 4.36
CA LEU A 74 -0.72 -3.85 4.32
C LEU A 74 -0.85 -3.04 3.01
N ALA A 75 0.19 -2.28 2.65
CA ALA A 75 0.22 -1.50 1.41
C ALA A 75 -0.06 -2.38 0.17
N THR A 76 0.51 -3.58 0.13
CA THR A 76 0.28 -4.56 -0.94
C THR A 76 -1.19 -4.96 -1.03
N ARG A 77 -1.86 -5.24 0.10
CA ARG A 77 -3.29 -5.61 0.13
C ARG A 77 -4.17 -4.46 -0.35
N TYR A 78 -3.92 -3.24 0.12
CA TYR A 78 -4.65 -2.07 -0.33
C TYR A 78 -4.40 -1.75 -1.81
N ALA A 79 -3.20 -2.00 -2.33
CA ALA A 79 -2.90 -1.85 -3.75
C ALA A 79 -3.69 -2.84 -4.62
N ILE A 80 -3.81 -4.11 -4.19
CA ILE A 80 -4.65 -5.12 -4.85
C ILE A 80 -6.11 -4.70 -4.85
N GLN A 81 -6.64 -4.27 -3.70
CA GLN A 81 -8.00 -3.73 -3.59
C GLN A 81 -8.19 -2.50 -4.49
N GLY A 82 -7.14 -1.73 -4.73
CA GLY A 82 -7.10 -0.59 -5.65
C GLY A 82 -7.06 -0.97 -7.13
N GLY A 83 -6.99 -2.27 -7.46
CA GLY A 83 -7.00 -2.79 -8.83
C GLY A 83 -5.61 -3.10 -9.41
N LEU A 84 -4.57 -3.11 -8.58
CA LEU A 84 -3.26 -3.61 -9.02
C LEU A 84 -3.33 -5.13 -9.14
N ASN A 85 -2.75 -5.66 -10.23
CA ASN A 85 -2.68 -7.11 -10.44
C ASN A 85 -1.96 -7.82 -9.29
N GLU A 86 -2.55 -8.89 -8.75
CA GLU A 86 -2.05 -9.63 -7.58
C GLU A 86 -0.60 -10.11 -7.75
N THR A 87 -0.28 -10.71 -8.89
CA THR A 87 1.08 -11.22 -9.16
C THR A 87 2.11 -10.10 -9.11
N LYS A 88 1.78 -8.93 -9.67
CA LYS A 88 2.66 -7.76 -9.62
C LYS A 88 2.80 -7.22 -8.19
N ALA A 89 1.70 -7.19 -7.45
CA ALA A 89 1.69 -6.70 -6.09
C ALA A 89 2.51 -7.60 -5.15
N TYR A 90 2.38 -8.91 -5.26
CA TYR A 90 3.19 -9.85 -4.46
C TYR A 90 4.67 -9.82 -4.86
N ALA A 91 4.99 -9.77 -6.15
CA ALA A 91 6.38 -9.62 -6.60
C ALA A 91 7.02 -8.32 -6.08
N PHE A 92 6.24 -7.24 -6.01
CA PHE A 92 6.67 -6.00 -5.37
C PHE A 92 6.99 -6.22 -3.88
N SER A 93 6.05 -6.80 -3.13
CA SER A 93 6.22 -7.09 -1.69
C SER A 93 7.48 -7.90 -1.41
N ASP A 94 7.66 -9.03 -2.12
CA ASP A 94 8.80 -9.92 -1.95
C ASP A 94 10.13 -9.21 -2.20
N ARG A 95 10.19 -8.43 -3.27
CA ARG A 95 11.39 -7.65 -3.64
C ARG A 95 11.73 -6.62 -2.55
N VAL A 96 10.74 -5.88 -2.09
CA VAL A 96 10.93 -4.80 -1.12
C VAL A 96 11.31 -5.35 0.26
N ILE A 97 10.64 -6.39 0.74
CA ILE A 97 10.96 -7.02 2.02
C ILE A 97 12.38 -7.59 2.02
N LYS A 98 12.80 -8.28 0.94
CA LYS A 98 14.18 -8.77 0.78
C LYS A 98 15.21 -7.64 0.73
N ALA A 99 14.85 -6.46 0.23
CA ALA A 99 15.73 -5.31 0.24
C ALA A 99 15.84 -4.70 1.65
N VAL A 100 14.73 -4.58 2.38
CA VAL A 100 14.71 -4.11 3.79
C VAL A 100 15.59 -5.00 4.69
N ASP A 101 15.57 -6.31 4.47
CA ASP A 101 16.39 -7.25 5.26
C ASP A 101 17.88 -6.91 5.22
N LYS A 102 18.36 -6.39 4.10
CA LYS A 102 19.78 -6.03 3.89
C LYS A 102 20.17 -4.66 4.47
N LEU A 103 19.20 -3.83 4.83
CA LEU A 103 19.47 -2.51 5.38
C LEU A 103 19.92 -2.62 6.84
N THR A 104 20.91 -1.81 7.21
CA THR A 104 21.53 -1.81 8.53
C THR A 104 21.33 -0.50 9.29
N ASN A 105 20.56 0.44 8.73
CA ASN A 105 20.33 1.75 9.31
C ASN A 105 18.81 2.07 9.27
N LYS A 106 18.26 2.52 10.38
CA LYS A 106 16.83 2.85 10.49
C LYS A 106 16.39 3.94 9.51
N ASN A 107 17.21 4.96 9.31
CA ASN A 107 16.87 6.07 8.41
C ASN A 107 16.79 5.58 6.96
N ASP A 108 17.69 4.70 6.56
CA ASP A 108 17.67 4.09 5.22
C ASP A 108 16.43 3.24 5.02
N ILE A 109 15.97 2.52 6.07
CA ILE A 109 14.73 1.74 6.03
C ILE A 109 13.52 2.67 5.83
N ILE A 110 13.41 3.75 6.62
CA ILE A 110 12.31 4.71 6.53
C ILE A 110 12.23 5.33 5.13
N LEU A 111 13.36 5.82 4.62
CA LEU A 111 13.45 6.44 3.31
C LEU A 111 13.08 5.46 2.20
N PHE A 112 13.69 4.27 2.23
CA PHE A 112 13.47 3.24 1.24
C PHE A 112 11.98 2.80 1.20
N VAL A 113 11.38 2.53 2.36
CA VAL A 113 9.96 2.13 2.44
C VAL A 113 9.05 3.25 1.94
N GLY A 114 9.31 4.49 2.29
CA GLY A 114 8.54 5.65 1.81
C GLY A 114 8.58 5.77 0.28
N GLU A 115 9.76 5.61 -0.33
CA GLU A 115 9.92 5.62 -1.78
C GLU A 115 9.18 4.47 -2.47
N GLU A 116 9.28 3.27 -1.91
CA GLU A 116 8.63 2.09 -2.49
C GLU A 116 7.10 2.16 -2.38
N ILE A 117 6.54 2.66 -1.27
CA ILE A 117 5.10 2.91 -1.13
C ILE A 117 4.63 3.95 -2.15
N LEU A 118 5.41 5.00 -2.39
CA LEU A 118 5.07 6.00 -3.40
C LEU A 118 5.07 5.39 -4.81
N LYS A 119 6.05 4.53 -5.13
CA LYS A 119 6.08 3.80 -6.41
C LYS A 119 4.87 2.89 -6.56
N LEU A 120 4.51 2.14 -5.50
CA LEU A 120 3.34 1.27 -5.48
C LEU A 120 2.05 2.06 -5.74
N THR A 121 1.88 3.21 -5.08
CA THR A 121 0.71 4.08 -5.25
C THR A 121 0.60 4.61 -6.68
N LYS A 122 1.73 4.98 -7.30
CA LYS A 122 1.77 5.37 -8.72
C LYS A 122 1.36 4.22 -9.65
N GLU A 123 1.74 2.98 -9.34
CA GLU A 123 1.31 1.82 -10.13
C GLU A 123 -0.21 1.57 -10.00
N VAL A 124 -0.79 1.74 -8.80
CA VAL A 124 -2.24 1.71 -8.61
C VAL A 124 -2.92 2.83 -9.41
N GLN A 125 -2.40 4.06 -9.37
CA GLN A 125 -2.91 5.17 -10.16
C GLN A 125 -2.92 4.85 -11.66
N LYS A 126 -1.81 4.32 -12.18
CA LYS A 126 -1.72 3.90 -13.58
C LYS A 126 -2.71 2.79 -13.93
N SER A 127 -2.90 1.80 -13.03
CA SER A 127 -3.86 0.72 -13.27
C SER A 127 -5.30 1.23 -13.39
N LYS A 128 -5.65 2.28 -12.65
CA LYS A 128 -6.95 2.94 -12.74
C LYS A 128 -7.11 3.84 -13.96
N CYS A 129 -6.03 4.44 -14.41
CA CYS A 129 -6.02 5.31 -15.59
C CYS A 129 -5.96 4.53 -16.91
N ARG A 130 -5.79 3.22 -16.89
CA ARG A 130 -5.87 2.41 -18.11
C ARG A 130 -7.33 2.28 -18.55
N PRO A 131 -7.68 2.75 -19.75
CA PRO A 131 -9.04 2.64 -20.30
C PRO A 131 -9.30 1.21 -20.81
N GLU A 132 -8.78 0.18 -20.12
CA GLU A 132 -8.79 -1.19 -20.64
C GLU A 132 -10.18 -1.80 -20.64
N PHE A 133 -11.11 -1.27 -19.85
CA PHE A 133 -12.46 -1.81 -19.85
C PHE A 133 -13.51 -0.72 -19.65
N SER A 134 -14.57 -0.78 -20.47
CA SER A 134 -15.79 -0.04 -20.20
C SER A 134 -16.35 -0.44 -18.80
N PRO A 135 -17.21 0.36 -18.18
CA PRO A 135 -17.86 -0.01 -16.91
C PRO A 135 -18.52 -1.40 -16.98
N HIS A 136 -19.17 -1.73 -18.09
CA HIS A 136 -19.77 -3.05 -18.31
C HIS A 136 -18.74 -4.17 -18.36
N THR A 137 -17.65 -3.98 -19.12
CA THR A 137 -16.56 -4.98 -19.18
C THR A 137 -15.90 -5.19 -17.81
N ARG A 138 -15.72 -4.12 -17.04
CA ARG A 138 -15.20 -4.25 -15.67
C ARG A 138 -16.13 -5.07 -14.77
N SER A 139 -17.45 -4.81 -14.84
CA SER A 139 -18.44 -5.60 -14.11
C SER A 139 -18.43 -7.08 -14.51
N CYS A 140 -18.29 -7.37 -15.80
CA CYS A 140 -18.14 -8.74 -16.30
C CYS A 140 -16.89 -9.43 -15.72
N VAL A 141 -15.73 -8.77 -15.75
CA VAL A 141 -14.47 -9.33 -15.22
C VAL A 141 -14.57 -9.60 -13.72
N ILE A 142 -15.14 -8.66 -12.95
CA ILE A 142 -15.36 -8.85 -11.50
C ILE A 142 -16.27 -10.07 -11.26
N PHE A 143 -17.42 -10.14 -11.95
CA PHE A 143 -18.35 -11.25 -11.79
C PHE A 143 -17.73 -12.60 -12.12
N VAL A 144 -16.94 -12.69 -13.19
CA VAL A 144 -16.21 -13.91 -13.56
C VAL A 144 -15.22 -14.29 -12.47
N ASN A 145 -14.41 -13.35 -11.98
CA ASN A 145 -13.41 -13.61 -10.93
C ASN A 145 -14.03 -14.07 -9.61
N GLU A 146 -15.19 -13.52 -9.24
CA GLU A 146 -15.92 -13.91 -8.01
C GLU A 146 -16.54 -15.31 -8.12
N ASN A 147 -16.63 -15.86 -9.34
CA ASN A 147 -17.33 -17.12 -9.61
C ASN A 147 -16.46 -18.19 -10.29
N LEU A 148 -15.13 -18.08 -10.20
CA LEU A 148 -14.19 -19.01 -10.85
C LEU A 148 -14.36 -20.49 -10.44
N THR A 149 -14.94 -20.74 -9.25
CA THR A 149 -15.13 -22.09 -8.69
C THR A 149 -16.44 -22.73 -9.08
N ARG A 150 -17.33 -22.03 -9.80
CA ARG A 150 -18.63 -22.55 -10.22
C ARG A 150 -18.80 -22.44 -11.74
N LYS A 151 -19.67 -23.27 -12.32
CA LYS A 151 -20.05 -23.16 -13.72
C LYS A 151 -20.88 -21.90 -13.92
N ILE A 152 -20.40 -20.96 -14.72
CA ILE A 152 -21.10 -19.76 -15.14
C ILE A 152 -21.33 -19.81 -16.65
N THR A 153 -22.43 -19.22 -17.11
CA THR A 153 -22.76 -19.09 -18.54
C THR A 153 -22.60 -17.65 -19.00
N VAL A 154 -22.51 -17.46 -20.32
CA VAL A 154 -22.50 -16.11 -20.91
C VAL A 154 -23.77 -15.32 -20.55
N THR A 155 -24.92 -16.01 -20.46
CA THR A 155 -26.18 -15.40 -20.04
C THR A 155 -26.13 -14.89 -18.60
N ASP A 156 -25.48 -15.62 -17.67
CA ASP A 156 -25.31 -15.17 -16.30
C ASP A 156 -24.50 -13.88 -16.21
N VAL A 157 -23.42 -13.81 -17.02
CA VAL A 157 -22.57 -12.62 -17.12
C VAL A 157 -23.34 -11.44 -17.72
N ALA A 158 -24.07 -11.66 -18.82
CA ALA A 158 -24.86 -10.63 -19.48
C ALA A 158 -25.93 -10.04 -18.56
N ASN A 159 -26.71 -10.91 -17.87
CA ASN A 159 -27.73 -10.50 -16.91
C ASN A 159 -27.16 -9.67 -15.77
N LYS A 160 -25.98 -10.06 -15.23
CA LYS A 160 -25.32 -9.33 -14.16
C LYS A 160 -24.80 -7.96 -14.60
N CYS A 161 -24.40 -7.84 -15.85
CA CYS A 161 -23.84 -6.60 -16.42
C CYS A 161 -24.89 -5.69 -17.07
N GLY A 162 -26.15 -6.12 -17.13
CA GLY A 162 -27.25 -5.37 -17.71
C GLY A 162 -27.17 -5.22 -19.23
N ILE A 163 -26.66 -6.23 -19.93
CA ILE A 163 -26.52 -6.33 -21.39
C ILE A 163 -27.18 -7.60 -21.92
#